data_0be7fe6cc0332b8572e92b571ed54ddc
#
_entry.id   0be7fe6cc0332b8572e92b571ed54ddc
#
_cell.length_a   1.000
_cell.length_b   1.000
_cell.length_c   1.000
_cell.angle_alpha   90.00
_cell.angle_beta   90.00
_cell.angle_gamma   90.00
#
_symmetry.space_group_name_H-M   'P 1'
#
loop_
_entity.id
_entity.type
_entity.pdbx_description
1 polymer ?
#
loop_
_entity_poly.entity_id
_entity_poly.type
_entity_poly.pdbx_seq_one_letter_code
_entity_poly.pdbx_strand_id
1 'polypeptide(L)'
;MNTWVEAPPRRKGLGCFARGCLILLVFAIVLTIACFAGVYWGFQRHSAIVHGIYWLAKTHSLAEAPAPVPEFTASDEQIQAVRERWQDFEQRTRAGQPAEIELSADDINSMIAASREARGKIFVSIDGNQLRLQASVPLGEFLGRPGYYFNGNITVEFKGAESLENPQLNRIVVNGKQVPSDLLNWKYRSRRLHEYLADYRNSYDIGTIEVRDGKLILRSRTE
;
A
#
# COMPACT_ATOMS: atom_id res chain seq x y z
N MET A 1 -22.13 53.19 -9.36
CA MET A 1 -20.91 52.59 -8.80
C MET A 1 -21.23 51.13 -8.52
N ASN A 2 -20.89 50.22 -9.46
CA ASN A 2 -21.08 48.78 -9.29
C ASN A 2 -19.78 48.19 -8.80
N THR A 3 -19.72 47.83 -7.54
CA THR A 3 -18.61 47.07 -6.96
C THR A 3 -18.79 45.59 -7.30
N TRP A 4 -18.01 45.11 -8.24
CA TRP A 4 -17.90 43.67 -8.51
C TRP A 4 -17.17 43.02 -7.34
N VAL A 5 -17.88 42.19 -6.58
CA VAL A 5 -17.28 41.34 -5.55
C VAL A 5 -16.64 40.15 -6.28
N GLU A 6 -15.32 40.13 -6.37
CA GLU A 6 -14.58 38.99 -6.86
C GLU A 6 -14.84 37.77 -5.96
N ALA A 7 -15.35 36.70 -6.56
CA ALA A 7 -15.54 35.45 -5.86
C ALA A 7 -14.18 34.88 -5.43
N PRO A 8 -14.04 34.38 -4.19
CA PRO A 8 -12.76 33.84 -3.71
C PRO A 8 -12.34 32.63 -4.57
N PRO A 9 -11.04 32.49 -4.85
CA PRO A 9 -10.54 31.41 -5.67
C PRO A 9 -10.91 30.06 -5.05
N ARG A 10 -11.61 29.22 -5.81
CA ARG A 10 -11.92 27.84 -5.42
C ARG A 10 -10.60 27.14 -5.12
N ARG A 11 -10.34 26.85 -3.86
CA ARG A 11 -9.25 25.96 -3.46
C ARG A 11 -9.49 24.65 -4.17
N LYS A 12 -8.61 24.30 -5.13
CA LYS A 12 -8.56 22.98 -5.73
C LYS A 12 -8.28 22.01 -4.59
N GLY A 13 -9.31 21.38 -4.07
CA GLY A 13 -9.19 20.31 -3.09
C GLY A 13 -8.25 19.25 -3.68
N LEU A 14 -7.36 18.73 -2.86
CA LEU A 14 -6.53 17.57 -3.19
C LEU A 14 -7.47 16.48 -3.74
N GLY A 15 -7.44 16.30 -5.07
CA GLY A 15 -8.38 15.44 -5.76
C GLY A 15 -8.35 14.01 -5.22
N CYS A 16 -9.44 13.28 -5.39
CA CYS A 16 -9.63 11.86 -5.03
C CYS A 16 -8.45 10.94 -5.42
N PHE A 17 -7.62 11.37 -6.34
CA PHE A 17 -6.40 10.67 -6.77
C PHE A 17 -5.33 10.59 -5.69
N ALA A 18 -5.10 11.66 -4.93
CA ALA A 18 -4.23 11.59 -3.77
C ALA A 18 -4.79 10.56 -2.75
N ARG A 19 -6.13 10.38 -2.72
CA ARG A 19 -6.77 9.35 -1.90
C ARG A 19 -6.60 7.94 -2.49
N GLY A 20 -6.72 7.74 -3.80
CA GLY A 20 -6.59 6.43 -4.45
C GLY A 20 -5.15 5.92 -4.50
N CYS A 21 -4.20 6.79 -4.82
CA CYS A 21 -2.78 6.50 -4.72
C CYS A 21 -2.37 6.22 -3.26
N LEU A 22 -2.99 6.95 -2.31
CA LEU A 22 -2.86 6.71 -0.88
C LEU A 22 -3.30 5.28 -0.51
N ILE A 23 -4.24 4.65 -1.23
CA ILE A 23 -4.76 3.33 -0.85
C ILE A 23 -3.80 2.22 -1.21
N LEU A 24 -3.32 2.17 -2.44
CA LEU A 24 -2.29 1.19 -2.84
C LEU A 24 -1.01 1.42 -2.04
N LEU A 25 -0.70 2.67 -1.76
CA LEU A 25 0.43 3.10 -0.94
C LEU A 25 0.17 2.79 0.52
N VAL A 26 -1.03 3.01 1.01
CA VAL A 26 -1.43 2.66 2.38
C VAL A 26 -1.59 1.15 2.52
N PHE A 27 -2.01 0.39 1.51
CA PHE A 27 -1.99 -1.07 1.55
C PHE A 27 -0.54 -1.59 1.65
N ALA A 28 0.37 -1.06 0.85
CA ALA A 28 1.80 -1.37 0.94
C ALA A 28 2.44 -0.80 2.21
N ILE A 29 2.09 0.43 2.60
CA ILE A 29 2.54 1.08 3.84
C ILE A 29 1.84 0.48 5.06
N VAL A 30 0.58 0.06 5.01
CA VAL A 30 -0.08 -0.61 6.14
C VAL A 30 0.45 -2.02 6.33
N LEU A 31 0.78 -2.76 5.28
CA LEU A 31 1.59 -3.98 5.41
C LEU A 31 2.96 -3.66 6.03
N THR A 32 3.56 -2.58 5.63
CA THR A 32 4.87 -2.13 6.14
C THR A 32 4.72 -1.49 7.53
N ILE A 33 3.74 -0.64 7.76
CA ILE A 33 3.44 0.02 9.05
C ILE A 33 2.80 -0.95 10.06
N ALA A 34 1.98 -1.91 9.65
CA ALA A 34 1.51 -2.94 10.57
C ALA A 34 2.66 -3.83 11.08
N CYS A 35 3.69 -4.05 10.25
CA CYS A 35 4.95 -4.61 10.75
C CYS A 35 5.68 -3.64 11.70
N PHE A 36 5.60 -2.33 11.50
CA PHE A 36 6.43 -1.33 12.18
C PHE A 36 5.73 -0.55 13.30
N ALA A 37 4.45 -0.22 13.18
CA ALA A 37 3.69 0.42 14.26
C ALA A 37 3.49 -0.55 15.44
N GLY A 38 3.45 -1.84 15.13
CA GLY A 38 3.58 -2.88 16.13
C GLY A 38 4.86 -2.74 16.96
N VAL A 39 5.95 -2.39 16.31
CA VAL A 39 7.24 -2.21 16.95
C VAL A 39 7.26 -1.02 17.94
N TYR A 40 6.70 0.11 17.59
CA TYR A 40 6.78 1.33 18.42
C TYR A 40 5.90 1.28 19.69
N TRP A 41 4.64 0.82 19.55
CA TRP A 41 3.70 0.81 20.68
C TRP A 41 3.79 -0.41 21.59
N GLY A 42 4.32 -1.48 21.11
CA GLY A 42 4.46 -2.69 21.89
C GLY A 42 5.76 -2.77 22.68
N PHE A 43 6.69 -1.79 22.54
CA PHE A 43 7.87 -1.70 23.43
C PHE A 43 7.49 -1.63 24.92
N GLN A 44 6.25 -1.24 25.22
CA GLN A 44 5.71 -1.32 26.59
C GLN A 44 5.01 -2.63 26.96
N ARG A 45 4.71 -3.52 26.00
CA ARG A 45 4.05 -4.81 26.26
C ARG A 45 4.44 -5.90 25.26
N HIS A 46 5.45 -6.70 25.59
CA HIS A 46 5.63 -8.11 25.23
C HIS A 46 6.40 -8.56 23.99
N SER A 47 6.90 -9.77 24.12
CA SER A 47 7.77 -10.63 23.33
C SER A 47 7.60 -10.65 21.79
N ALA A 48 6.39 -10.42 21.25
CA ALA A 48 6.12 -10.47 19.82
C ALA A 48 6.83 -9.35 19.02
N ILE A 49 7.06 -8.20 19.64
CA ILE A 49 7.73 -7.05 19.00
C ILE A 49 9.22 -7.28 18.93
N VAL A 50 9.78 -7.75 20.03
CA VAL A 50 11.19 -8.18 20.06
C VAL A 50 11.41 -9.24 18.98
N HIS A 51 10.44 -10.15 18.81
CA HIS A 51 10.47 -11.17 17.75
C HIS A 51 10.38 -10.53 16.35
N GLY A 52 9.51 -9.53 16.16
CA GLY A 52 9.37 -8.81 14.90
C GLY A 52 10.61 -8.01 14.53
N ILE A 53 11.19 -7.26 15.47
CA ILE A 53 12.45 -6.52 15.27
C ILE A 53 13.59 -7.50 14.98
N TYR A 54 13.70 -8.57 15.75
CA TYR A 54 14.72 -9.60 15.54
C TYR A 54 14.55 -10.24 14.15
N TRP A 55 13.32 -10.53 13.73
CA TRP A 55 13.04 -11.07 12.41
C TRP A 55 13.41 -10.09 11.31
N LEU A 56 13.08 -8.80 11.44
CA LEU A 56 13.46 -7.75 10.49
C LEU A 56 14.98 -7.55 10.43
N ALA A 57 15.65 -7.58 11.56
CA ALA A 57 17.12 -7.54 11.58
C ALA A 57 17.72 -8.78 10.90
N LYS A 58 17.16 -9.97 11.17
CA LYS A 58 17.58 -11.24 10.56
C LYS A 58 17.30 -11.30 9.04
N THR A 59 16.33 -10.54 8.55
CA THR A 59 16.02 -10.40 7.11
C THR A 59 16.82 -9.28 6.44
N HIS A 60 17.71 -8.59 7.18
CA HIS A 60 18.42 -7.41 6.71
C HIS A 60 17.51 -6.30 6.17
N SER A 61 16.29 -6.23 6.71
CA SER A 61 15.31 -5.22 6.32
C SER A 61 15.48 -3.90 7.07
N LEU A 62 16.28 -3.88 8.14
CA LEU A 62 16.62 -2.69 8.91
C LEU A 62 18.05 -2.25 8.58
N ALA A 63 18.22 -1.02 8.12
CA ALA A 63 19.51 -0.47 7.72
C ALA A 63 19.67 0.99 8.15
N GLU A 64 20.92 1.45 8.25
CA GLU A 64 21.28 2.84 8.59
C GLU A 64 21.37 3.75 7.33
N ALA A 65 21.20 3.16 6.15
CA ALA A 65 21.20 3.88 4.89
C ALA A 65 20.08 3.39 3.98
N PRO A 66 19.56 4.26 3.08
CA PRO A 66 18.58 3.83 2.09
C PRO A 66 19.20 2.86 1.09
N ALA A 67 18.43 1.84 0.68
CA ALA A 67 18.79 1.00 -0.47
C ALA A 67 18.32 1.67 -1.77
N PRO A 68 19.02 1.44 -2.89
CA PRO A 68 18.55 1.92 -4.18
C PRO A 68 17.23 1.25 -4.54
N VAL A 69 16.26 2.07 -4.95
CA VAL A 69 14.96 1.64 -5.48
C VAL A 69 14.95 2.06 -6.95
N PRO A 70 14.44 1.23 -7.88
CA PRO A 70 14.33 1.59 -9.27
C PRO A 70 13.58 2.91 -9.44
N GLU A 71 14.12 3.82 -10.23
CA GLU A 71 13.46 5.06 -10.58
C GLU A 71 12.44 4.80 -11.68
N PHE A 72 11.27 5.36 -11.52
CA PHE A 72 10.20 5.33 -12.52
C PHE A 72 9.74 6.75 -12.81
N THR A 73 9.76 7.10 -14.08
CA THR A 73 9.28 8.41 -14.56
C THR A 73 8.02 8.18 -15.37
N ALA A 74 6.92 8.77 -14.93
CA ALA A 74 5.65 8.75 -15.66
C ALA A 74 5.40 10.10 -16.31
N SER A 75 4.84 10.09 -17.52
CA SER A 75 4.33 11.30 -18.13
C SER A 75 3.03 11.76 -17.46
N ASP A 76 2.69 13.03 -17.60
CA ASP A 76 1.43 13.58 -17.06
C ASP A 76 0.22 12.87 -17.68
N GLU A 77 0.30 12.46 -18.95
CA GLU A 77 -0.74 11.72 -19.66
C GLU A 77 -0.93 10.32 -19.04
N GLN A 78 0.15 9.60 -18.74
CA GLN A 78 0.08 8.30 -18.07
C GLN A 78 -0.56 8.41 -16.69
N ILE A 79 -0.12 9.39 -15.89
CA ILE A 79 -0.69 9.66 -14.57
C ILE A 79 -2.17 10.00 -14.68
N GLN A 80 -2.56 10.81 -15.64
CA GLN A 80 -3.94 11.22 -15.83
C GLN A 80 -4.83 10.04 -16.28
N ALA A 81 -4.36 9.23 -17.22
CA ALA A 81 -5.10 8.05 -17.72
C ALA A 81 -5.39 7.03 -16.60
N VAL A 82 -4.40 6.74 -15.74
CA VAL A 82 -4.63 5.85 -14.59
C VAL A 82 -5.58 6.49 -13.58
N ARG A 83 -5.46 7.80 -13.36
CA ARG A 83 -6.34 8.55 -12.47
C ARG A 83 -7.80 8.50 -12.91
N GLU A 84 -8.08 8.66 -14.18
CA GLU A 84 -9.43 8.60 -14.74
C GLU A 84 -10.04 7.20 -14.57
N ARG A 85 -9.28 6.14 -14.91
CA ARG A 85 -9.72 4.75 -14.69
C ARG A 85 -10.01 4.45 -13.23
N TRP A 86 -9.17 4.96 -12.32
CA TRP A 86 -9.39 4.79 -10.89
C TRP A 86 -10.64 5.53 -10.41
N GLN A 87 -10.86 6.77 -10.88
CA GLN A 87 -12.04 7.55 -10.52
C GLN A 87 -13.33 6.91 -11.03
N ASP A 88 -13.33 6.36 -12.25
CA ASP A 88 -14.48 5.62 -12.79
C ASP A 88 -14.78 4.38 -11.93
N PHE A 89 -13.77 3.59 -11.61
CA PHE A 89 -13.90 2.44 -10.71
C PHE A 89 -14.50 2.86 -9.37
N GLU A 90 -13.97 3.90 -8.73
CA GLU A 90 -14.42 4.40 -7.43
C GLU A 90 -15.86 4.96 -7.51
N GLN A 91 -16.21 5.63 -8.58
CA GLN A 91 -17.56 6.17 -8.79
C GLN A 91 -18.59 5.05 -8.94
N ARG A 92 -18.26 4.03 -9.73
CA ARG A 92 -19.16 2.88 -9.94
C ARG A 92 -19.33 2.04 -8.68
N THR A 93 -18.25 1.79 -7.94
CA THR A 93 -18.32 1.06 -6.67
C THR A 93 -19.19 1.80 -5.65
N ARG A 94 -19.04 3.13 -5.54
CA ARG A 94 -19.89 3.94 -4.65
C ARG A 94 -21.36 3.99 -5.06
N ALA A 95 -21.62 3.80 -6.35
CA ALA A 95 -22.99 3.70 -6.87
C ALA A 95 -23.60 2.29 -6.67
N GLY A 96 -22.88 1.36 -6.01
CA GLY A 96 -23.31 -0.03 -5.86
C GLY A 96 -23.30 -0.82 -7.17
N GLN A 97 -22.60 -0.34 -8.19
CA GLN A 97 -22.51 -1.01 -9.48
C GLN A 97 -21.31 -1.96 -9.51
N PRO A 98 -21.43 -3.13 -10.17
CA PRO A 98 -20.29 -3.98 -10.43
C PRO A 98 -19.20 -3.22 -11.19
N ALA A 99 -17.99 -3.24 -10.65
CA ALA A 99 -16.85 -2.56 -11.25
C ALA A 99 -15.60 -3.42 -11.14
N GLU A 100 -14.76 -3.34 -12.17
CA GLU A 100 -13.45 -3.98 -12.22
C GLU A 100 -12.44 -2.97 -12.75
N ILE A 101 -11.24 -2.98 -12.18
CA ILE A 101 -10.10 -2.22 -12.68
C ILE A 101 -8.90 -3.14 -12.78
N GLU A 102 -8.22 -3.09 -13.92
CA GLU A 102 -6.93 -3.73 -14.16
C GLU A 102 -5.82 -2.69 -14.11
N LEU A 103 -4.79 -2.96 -13.35
CA LEU A 103 -3.62 -2.10 -13.19
C LEU A 103 -2.35 -2.88 -13.52
N SER A 104 -1.59 -2.40 -14.48
CA SER A 104 -0.23 -2.88 -14.75
C SER A 104 0.75 -2.39 -13.69
N ALA A 105 1.96 -2.95 -13.65
CA ALA A 105 3.03 -2.43 -12.81
C ALA A 105 3.34 -0.95 -13.13
N ASP A 106 3.30 -0.57 -14.42
CA ASP A 106 3.54 0.81 -14.85
C ASP A 106 2.42 1.76 -14.39
N ASP A 107 1.16 1.30 -14.39
CA ASP A 107 0.05 2.07 -13.84
C ASP A 107 0.27 2.36 -12.36
N ILE A 108 0.65 1.33 -11.59
CA ILE A 108 0.91 1.47 -10.16
C ILE A 108 2.11 2.39 -9.91
N ASN A 109 3.20 2.20 -10.67
CA ASN A 109 4.40 3.04 -10.55
C ASN A 109 4.13 4.49 -10.98
N SER A 110 3.23 4.73 -11.95
CA SER A 110 2.79 6.07 -12.31
C SER A 110 2.08 6.78 -11.16
N MET A 111 1.25 6.05 -10.42
CA MET A 111 0.62 6.56 -9.20
C MET A 111 1.64 6.83 -8.09
N ILE A 112 2.63 5.96 -7.92
CA ILE A 112 3.72 6.13 -6.96
C ILE A 112 4.55 7.37 -7.33
N ALA A 113 4.90 7.54 -8.61
CA ALA A 113 5.65 8.68 -9.10
C ALA A 113 4.92 10.03 -8.91
N ALA A 114 3.59 10.02 -8.93
CA ALA A 114 2.78 11.19 -8.64
C ALA A 114 2.71 11.54 -7.15
N SER A 115 3.05 10.62 -6.25
CA SER A 115 3.06 10.84 -4.80
C SER A 115 4.41 11.37 -4.33
N ARG A 116 4.41 12.50 -3.61
CA ARG A 116 5.63 13.07 -3.01
C ARG A 116 6.23 12.16 -1.93
N GLU A 117 5.39 11.45 -1.22
CA GLU A 117 5.77 10.60 -0.08
C GLU A 117 6.40 9.29 -0.55
N ALA A 118 5.95 8.74 -1.70
CA ALA A 118 6.32 7.42 -2.20
C ALA A 118 7.37 7.44 -3.29
N ARG A 119 7.45 8.55 -4.05
CA ARG A 119 8.39 8.69 -5.16
C ARG A 119 9.83 8.40 -4.74
N GLY A 120 10.50 7.51 -5.48
CA GLY A 120 11.87 7.10 -5.20
C GLY A 120 12.07 6.25 -3.95
N LYS A 121 11.00 5.90 -3.24
CA LYS A 121 11.05 5.05 -2.04
C LYS A 121 10.39 3.69 -2.24
N ILE A 122 9.51 3.58 -3.22
CA ILE A 122 8.73 2.39 -3.50
C ILE A 122 8.71 2.15 -5.00
N PHE A 123 8.85 0.88 -5.39
CA PHE A 123 8.70 0.42 -6.77
C PHE A 123 7.96 -0.90 -6.78
N VAL A 124 7.06 -1.08 -7.74
CA VAL A 124 6.25 -2.28 -7.90
C VAL A 124 6.60 -2.97 -9.21
N SER A 125 6.73 -4.29 -9.16
CA SER A 125 6.77 -5.13 -10.34
C SER A 125 5.76 -6.27 -10.20
N ILE A 126 5.23 -6.73 -11.33
CA ILE A 126 4.28 -7.84 -11.38
C ILE A 126 4.84 -8.85 -12.37
N ASP A 127 4.99 -10.08 -11.93
CA ASP A 127 5.51 -11.19 -12.73
C ASP A 127 4.56 -12.39 -12.59
N GLY A 128 3.81 -12.65 -13.68
CA GLY A 128 2.75 -13.64 -13.67
C GLY A 128 1.69 -13.36 -12.61
N ASN A 129 1.68 -14.17 -11.56
CA ASN A 129 0.79 -14.07 -10.40
C ASN A 129 1.48 -13.51 -9.13
N GLN A 130 2.69 -13.00 -9.26
CA GLN A 130 3.47 -12.44 -8.16
C GLN A 130 3.51 -10.92 -8.23
N LEU A 131 3.09 -10.28 -7.14
CA LEU A 131 3.30 -8.86 -6.89
C LEU A 131 4.57 -8.70 -6.06
N ARG A 132 5.51 -7.91 -6.54
CA ARG A 132 6.75 -7.58 -5.81
C ARG A 132 6.77 -6.08 -5.53
N LEU A 133 6.98 -5.74 -4.28
CA LEU A 133 7.18 -4.37 -3.81
C LEU A 133 8.61 -4.22 -3.32
N GLN A 134 9.37 -3.35 -3.95
CA GLN A 134 10.67 -2.92 -3.46
C GLN A 134 10.50 -1.60 -2.73
N ALA A 135 10.98 -1.54 -1.49
CA ALA A 135 10.80 -0.36 -0.66
C ALA A 135 12.08 0.03 0.09
N SER A 136 12.33 1.34 0.16
CA SER A 136 13.35 1.94 1.01
C SER A 136 12.73 3.15 1.71
N VAL A 137 12.23 2.94 2.93
CA VAL A 137 11.41 3.93 3.66
C VAL A 137 12.11 4.35 4.96
N PRO A 138 12.27 5.65 5.22
CA PRO A 138 12.85 6.12 6.47
C PRO A 138 11.93 5.79 7.66
N LEU A 139 12.51 5.23 8.71
CA LEU A 139 11.81 4.81 9.93
C LEU A 139 11.98 5.78 11.10
N GLY A 140 12.72 6.87 10.90
CA GLY A 140 13.10 7.80 11.96
C GLY A 140 11.92 8.31 12.77
N GLU A 141 10.82 8.64 12.13
CA GLU A 141 9.59 9.09 12.79
C GLU A 141 8.90 7.98 13.59
N PHE A 142 9.00 6.73 13.13
CA PHE A 142 8.37 5.59 13.79
C PHE A 142 9.18 5.04 14.95
N LEU A 143 10.51 5.05 14.84
CA LEU A 143 11.40 4.49 15.85
C LEU A 143 11.85 5.55 16.88
N GLY A 144 11.49 6.83 16.67
CA GLY A 144 11.98 7.95 17.47
C GLY A 144 13.51 8.14 17.38
N ARG A 145 14.13 7.53 16.37
CA ARG A 145 15.58 7.60 16.10
C ARG A 145 15.77 7.90 14.60
N PRO A 146 16.28 9.09 14.26
CA PRO A 146 16.62 9.38 12.86
C PRO A 146 17.75 8.45 12.38
N GLY A 147 17.75 8.14 11.08
CA GLY A 147 18.85 7.39 10.45
C GLY A 147 18.60 5.90 10.20
N TYR A 148 17.43 5.38 10.55
CA TYR A 148 17.07 4.00 10.18
C TYR A 148 16.09 3.94 9.02
N TYR A 149 16.31 2.96 8.15
CA TYR A 149 15.49 2.68 6.97
C TYR A 149 14.96 1.25 7.00
N PHE A 150 13.74 1.09 6.52
CA PHE A 150 13.28 -0.21 6.07
C PHE A 150 13.71 -0.38 4.61
N ASN A 151 14.55 -1.35 4.35
CA ASN A 151 14.94 -1.77 3.01
C ASN A 151 14.40 -3.18 2.79
N GLY A 152 13.41 -3.34 1.91
CA GLY A 152 12.78 -4.63 1.74
C GLY A 152 12.22 -4.88 0.35
N ASN A 153 12.37 -6.14 -0.07
CA ASN A 153 11.66 -6.70 -1.21
C ASN A 153 10.52 -7.57 -0.66
N ILE A 154 9.30 -7.11 -0.78
CA ILE A 154 8.10 -7.81 -0.36
C ILE A 154 7.53 -8.51 -1.59
N THR A 155 7.36 -9.82 -1.54
CA THR A 155 6.71 -10.60 -2.60
C THR A 155 5.45 -11.22 -2.04
N VAL A 156 4.36 -11.06 -2.78
CA VAL A 156 3.07 -11.69 -2.49
C VAL A 156 2.67 -12.51 -3.70
N GLU A 157 2.42 -13.79 -3.48
CA GLU A 157 1.95 -14.71 -4.52
C GLU A 157 0.43 -14.89 -4.40
N PHE A 158 -0.26 -14.76 -5.52
CA PHE A 158 -1.70 -14.96 -5.63
C PHE A 158 -2.00 -16.28 -6.33
N LYS A 159 -2.94 -17.08 -5.82
CA LYS A 159 -3.40 -18.35 -6.42
C LYS A 159 -4.74 -18.20 -7.16
N GLY A 160 -5.13 -16.98 -7.44
CA GLY A 160 -6.39 -16.61 -8.08
C GLY A 160 -6.99 -15.39 -7.40
N ALA A 161 -8.27 -15.15 -7.63
CA ALA A 161 -9.00 -14.09 -6.96
C ALA A 161 -9.11 -14.39 -5.46
N GLU A 162 -8.63 -13.47 -4.63
CA GLU A 162 -8.69 -13.58 -3.17
C GLU A 162 -9.68 -12.57 -2.61
N SER A 163 -10.56 -13.05 -1.74
CA SER A 163 -11.44 -12.16 -0.98
C SER A 163 -10.63 -11.35 0.02
N LEU A 164 -10.83 -10.05 0.06
CA LEU A 164 -10.25 -9.19 1.09
C LEU A 164 -10.91 -9.38 2.47
N GLU A 165 -11.96 -10.21 2.57
CA GLU A 165 -12.54 -10.60 3.86
C GLU A 165 -11.65 -11.57 4.63
N ASN A 166 -10.97 -12.45 3.90
CA ASN A 166 -10.07 -13.43 4.50
C ASN A 166 -8.79 -13.58 3.64
N PRO A 167 -7.93 -12.56 3.60
CA PRO A 167 -6.75 -12.56 2.75
C PRO A 167 -5.77 -13.65 3.20
N GLN A 168 -5.23 -14.39 2.23
CA GLN A 168 -4.23 -15.44 2.48
C GLN A 168 -2.84 -14.82 2.69
N LEU A 169 -2.63 -14.20 3.86
CA LEU A 169 -1.39 -13.48 4.20
C LEU A 169 -0.16 -14.40 4.38
N ASN A 170 -0.36 -15.72 4.41
CA ASN A 170 0.71 -16.70 4.61
C ASN A 170 1.69 -16.83 3.42
N ARG A 171 1.45 -16.11 2.31
CA ARG A 171 2.30 -16.10 1.12
C ARG A 171 3.16 -14.85 1.00
N ILE A 172 3.27 -14.07 2.06
CA ILE A 172 4.10 -12.88 2.07
C ILE A 172 5.54 -13.27 2.39
N VAL A 173 6.45 -12.86 1.50
CA VAL A 173 7.89 -13.06 1.63
C VAL A 173 8.56 -11.70 1.68
N VAL A 174 9.47 -11.50 2.63
CA VAL A 174 10.28 -10.28 2.74
C VAL A 174 11.76 -10.66 2.65
N ASN A 175 12.47 -10.07 1.70
CA ASN A 175 13.88 -10.37 1.42
C ASN A 175 14.17 -11.87 1.31
N GLY A 176 13.30 -12.61 0.61
CA GLY A 176 13.43 -14.06 0.40
C GLY A 176 13.05 -14.93 1.60
N LYS A 177 12.57 -14.35 2.70
CA LYS A 177 12.13 -15.09 3.88
C LYS A 177 10.63 -14.93 4.10
N GLN A 178 9.94 -16.04 4.26
CA GLN A 178 8.50 -16.03 4.55
C GLN A 178 8.24 -15.34 5.88
N VAL A 179 7.22 -14.48 5.92
CA VAL A 179 6.79 -13.83 7.15
C VAL A 179 6.16 -14.88 8.07
N PRO A 180 6.62 -15.02 9.32
CA PRO A 180 6.05 -15.97 10.25
C PRO A 180 4.57 -15.69 10.53
N SER A 181 3.78 -16.77 10.65
CA SER A 181 2.34 -16.67 10.87
C SER A 181 1.95 -15.98 12.19
N ASP A 182 2.78 -16.08 13.20
CA ASP A 182 2.62 -15.38 14.48
C ASP A 182 2.73 -13.86 14.32
N LEU A 183 3.60 -13.37 13.43
CA LEU A 183 3.68 -11.94 13.08
C LEU A 183 2.47 -11.49 12.26
N LEU A 184 1.98 -12.31 11.33
CA LEU A 184 0.79 -12.00 10.52
C LEU A 184 -0.51 -12.01 11.34
N ASN A 185 -0.58 -12.88 12.34
CA ASN A 185 -1.72 -13.00 13.26
C ASN A 185 -1.63 -12.10 14.50
N TRP A 186 -0.57 -11.31 14.60
CA TRP A 186 -0.37 -10.45 15.73
C TRP A 186 -1.47 -9.38 15.83
N LYS A 187 -1.86 -9.09 17.08
CA LYS A 187 -2.88 -8.09 17.37
C LYS A 187 -2.24 -6.76 17.75
N TYR A 188 -2.51 -5.74 16.96
CA TYR A 188 -2.20 -4.36 17.28
C TYR A 188 -3.45 -3.65 17.82
N ARG A 189 -3.39 -3.05 19.01
CA ARG A 189 -4.56 -2.45 19.68
C ARG A 189 -5.80 -3.37 19.69
N SER A 190 -5.59 -4.65 20.02
CA SER A 190 -6.62 -5.71 20.08
C SER A 190 -7.19 -6.14 18.73
N ARG A 191 -6.73 -5.59 17.61
CA ARG A 191 -7.15 -5.93 16.25
C ARG A 191 -6.03 -6.59 15.47
N ARG A 192 -6.36 -7.56 14.61
CA ARG A 192 -5.41 -8.25 13.75
C ARG A 192 -5.16 -7.44 12.47
N LEU A 193 -4.05 -7.71 11.77
CA LEU A 193 -3.70 -7.06 10.52
C LEU A 193 -4.83 -7.10 9.48
N HIS A 194 -5.47 -8.28 9.30
CA HIS A 194 -6.56 -8.43 8.34
C HIS A 194 -7.80 -7.58 8.70
N GLU A 195 -8.02 -7.26 9.98
CA GLU A 195 -9.11 -6.37 10.41
C GLU A 195 -8.85 -4.92 10.01
N TYR A 196 -7.58 -4.48 10.02
CA TYR A 196 -7.20 -3.16 9.47
C TYR A 196 -7.36 -3.12 7.96
N LEU A 197 -6.99 -4.20 7.26
CA LEU A 197 -7.20 -4.31 5.82
C LEU A 197 -8.70 -4.28 5.46
N ALA A 198 -9.55 -4.86 6.32
CA ALA A 198 -10.99 -4.82 6.13
C ALA A 198 -11.58 -3.39 6.22
N ASP A 199 -11.04 -2.53 7.09
CA ASP A 199 -11.49 -1.13 7.17
C ASP A 199 -11.21 -0.37 5.87
N TYR A 200 -10.03 -0.58 5.27
CA TYR A 200 -9.71 0.00 3.97
C TYR A 200 -10.60 -0.55 2.86
N ARG A 201 -10.83 -1.85 2.84
CA ARG A 201 -11.78 -2.48 1.92
C ARG A 201 -13.15 -1.82 1.99
N ASN A 202 -13.68 -1.61 3.19
CA ASN A 202 -14.99 -0.99 3.39
C ASN A 202 -15.04 0.47 2.93
N SER A 203 -13.90 1.17 2.96
CA SER A 203 -13.81 2.55 2.48
C SER A 203 -13.91 2.68 0.95
N TYR A 204 -13.64 1.60 0.22
CA TYR A 204 -13.58 1.57 -1.24
C TYR A 204 -14.43 0.49 -1.90
N ASP A 205 -15.23 -0.24 -1.10
CA ASP A 205 -16.11 -1.34 -1.55
C ASP A 205 -15.41 -2.38 -2.44
N ILE A 206 -14.12 -2.65 -2.16
CA ILE A 206 -13.36 -3.67 -2.87
C ILE A 206 -13.70 -5.04 -2.28
N GLY A 207 -14.20 -5.94 -3.11
CA GLY A 207 -14.55 -7.32 -2.73
C GLY A 207 -13.39 -8.28 -2.91
N THR A 208 -12.76 -8.27 -4.08
CA THR A 208 -11.68 -9.21 -4.41
C THR A 208 -10.47 -8.51 -5.01
N ILE A 209 -9.33 -9.15 -4.81
CA ILE A 209 -8.03 -8.81 -5.40
C ILE A 209 -7.47 -10.04 -6.10
N GLU A 210 -6.93 -9.87 -7.27
CA GLU A 210 -6.28 -10.91 -8.06
C GLU A 210 -5.03 -10.35 -8.72
N VAL A 211 -3.98 -11.16 -8.82
CA VAL A 211 -2.84 -10.86 -9.69
C VAL A 211 -2.75 -11.97 -10.71
N ARG A 212 -2.91 -11.59 -11.98
CA ARG A 212 -2.92 -12.52 -13.11
C ARG A 212 -2.38 -11.82 -14.36
N ASP A 213 -1.62 -12.56 -15.14
CA ASP A 213 -1.09 -12.11 -16.44
C ASP A 213 -0.33 -10.76 -16.37
N GLY A 214 0.42 -10.56 -15.27
CA GLY A 214 1.20 -9.35 -15.06
C GLY A 214 0.37 -8.11 -14.66
N LYS A 215 -0.88 -8.30 -14.24
CA LYS A 215 -1.78 -7.22 -13.81
C LYS A 215 -2.36 -7.47 -12.42
N LEU A 216 -2.58 -6.40 -11.71
CA LEU A 216 -3.40 -6.35 -10.50
C LEU A 216 -4.84 -6.06 -10.89
N ILE A 217 -5.77 -6.92 -10.51
CA ILE A 217 -7.19 -6.81 -10.80
C ILE A 217 -7.94 -6.62 -9.50
N LEU A 218 -8.70 -5.54 -9.41
CA LEU A 218 -9.56 -5.23 -8.26
C LEU A 218 -11.02 -5.27 -8.73
N ARG A 219 -11.87 -5.95 -7.97
CA ARG A 219 -13.31 -5.99 -8.22
C ARG A 219 -14.08 -5.43 -7.04
N SER A 220 -15.14 -4.71 -7.33
CA SER A 220 -16.09 -4.26 -6.31
C SER A 220 -16.74 -5.45 -5.61
N ARG A 221 -17.25 -5.20 -4.40
CA ARG A 221 -18.15 -6.14 -3.76
C ARG A 221 -19.46 -6.20 -4.55
N THR A 222 -19.87 -7.38 -4.94
CA THR A 222 -21.25 -7.65 -5.39
C THR A 222 -22.03 -8.15 -4.20
N GLU A 223 -23.13 -7.46 -3.86
CA GLU A 223 -24.11 -7.97 -2.88
C GLU A 223 -24.77 -9.26 -3.39
#